data_6fa3d5819f6402e0080f347bbead81ab
#
_entry.id   6fa3d5819f6402e0080f347bbead81ab
#
_cell.length_a   1.000
_cell.length_b   1.000
_cell.length_c   1.000
_cell.angle_alpha   90.00
_cell.angle_beta   90.00
_cell.angle_gamma   90.00
#
_symmetry.space_group_name_H-M   'P 1'
#
loop_
_entity.id
_entity.type
_entity.pdbx_description
1 polymer ?
#
loop_
_entity_poly.entity_id
_entity_poly.type
_entity_poly.pdbx_seq_one_letter_code
_entity_poly.pdbx_strand_id
1 'polypeptide(L)'
;MSNGSLRLERASTQVLEFFWNGRAVQGRQGESLATALLANGIRTLAWSRKSHRPLGYSGSYVTGVLARVDGVPNVRLDLVPVAVGARVEMQNCWPVPGFDLLRLSRLIPASWIQGGFEHTNLVPSGTALFQRWEAILAFLAGVAKPAERSGEVPVPMARHLSADVLVIGGGPAGCAAANDAVAAGRSVVLVTRGHSLARYVRAAGHARPTLDERVQLVSGVEVFGAYREGELLLAAPHDPAQGALALEADEVILASGRRACPPVVPGMWLPGVMDVRTALIMAHEQSVAPGARVVVVGNGDQEAVASRLRELGVTVVAARPVADLRRVVGRSRVTAALFARSVACDAVVHAGPWLADASLTFQSRAEGLLQLREQRQSRLREVGSVMEADQLLPVAACSRHKTLLCPCFDVSDHEVEALLAQGITDLEVIKRLTSCGMGPCQGQPCWDALRALVSARSGIALAGLARPTLRPPRRALSVAQAAGLAPVVEPLQ
;
A
#
# COMPACT_ATOMS: atom_id res chain seq x y z
N MET A 1 -12.85 17.21 23.19
CA MET A 1 -13.15 15.79 23.29
C MET A 1 -11.84 15.06 23.44
N SER A 2 -11.58 14.45 24.60
CA SER A 2 -10.35 13.72 24.89
C SER A 2 -10.17 12.61 23.85
N ASN A 3 -9.06 12.66 23.12
CA ASN A 3 -8.64 11.54 22.25
C ASN A 3 -8.29 10.38 23.19
N GLY A 4 -9.26 9.49 23.47
CA GLY A 4 -9.01 8.26 24.22
C GLY A 4 -7.93 7.45 23.51
N SER A 5 -6.99 6.94 24.28
CA SER A 5 -5.97 6.03 23.77
C SER A 5 -6.65 4.82 23.13
N LEU A 6 -6.21 4.45 21.92
CA LEU A 6 -6.68 3.23 21.23
C LEU A 6 -5.90 1.98 21.67
N ARG A 7 -5.16 2.08 22.76
CA ARG A 7 -4.38 0.96 23.30
C ARG A 7 -5.29 -0.04 23.99
N LEU A 8 -5.11 -1.30 23.64
CA LEU A 8 -5.77 -2.43 24.28
C LEU A 8 -4.96 -2.85 25.51
N GLU A 9 -5.66 -3.32 26.54
CA GLU A 9 -5.03 -3.80 27.78
C GLU A 9 -4.29 -5.11 27.50
N ARG A 10 -2.98 -5.05 27.46
CA ARG A 10 -2.05 -6.19 27.39
C ARG A 10 -0.71 -5.84 28.01
N ALA A 11 0.13 -6.88 28.25
CA ALA A 11 1.42 -6.76 28.90
C ALA A 11 2.26 -5.58 28.35
N SER A 12 2.88 -4.84 29.29
CA SER A 12 3.62 -3.63 28.98
C SER A 12 4.90 -3.96 28.21
N THR A 13 5.00 -3.48 26.99
CA THR A 13 6.26 -3.33 26.28
C THR A 13 6.92 -2.00 26.64
N GLN A 14 8.23 -1.91 26.48
CA GLN A 14 8.98 -0.69 26.74
C GLN A 14 8.37 0.50 26.00
N VAL A 15 8.09 1.58 26.75
CA VAL A 15 7.61 2.84 26.18
C VAL A 15 8.81 3.61 25.62
N LEU A 16 8.67 4.12 24.41
CA LEU A 16 9.67 4.91 23.69
C LEU A 16 9.07 6.26 23.36
N GLU A 17 9.83 7.34 23.54
CA GLU A 17 9.42 8.68 23.14
C GLU A 17 10.01 9.05 21.77
N PHE A 18 9.19 9.62 20.91
CA PHE A 18 9.58 10.18 19.64
C PHE A 18 8.81 11.50 19.37
N PHE A 19 9.16 12.22 18.32
CA PHE A 19 8.55 13.52 18.05
C PHE A 19 7.73 13.50 16.77
N TRP A 20 6.48 13.96 16.83
CA TRP A 20 5.60 14.19 15.70
C TRP A 20 5.34 15.68 15.51
N ASN A 21 5.85 16.27 14.40
CA ASN A 21 5.77 17.70 14.13
C ASN A 21 6.22 18.55 15.33
N GLY A 22 7.34 18.17 15.96
CA GLY A 22 7.92 18.83 17.12
C GLY A 22 7.25 18.54 18.46
N ARG A 23 6.19 17.73 18.52
CA ARG A 23 5.51 17.35 19.78
C ARG A 23 5.91 15.95 20.21
N ALA A 24 6.22 15.77 21.48
CA ALA A 24 6.52 14.46 22.05
C ALA A 24 5.31 13.52 21.96
N VAL A 25 5.53 12.30 21.51
CA VAL A 25 4.53 11.24 21.35
C VAL A 25 5.13 9.94 21.91
N GLN A 26 4.29 9.15 22.58
CA GLN A 26 4.71 7.86 23.12
C GLN A 26 4.37 6.73 22.16
N GLY A 27 5.36 5.92 21.82
CA GLY A 27 5.22 4.63 21.16
C GLY A 27 5.66 3.49 22.05
N ARG A 28 5.54 2.28 21.57
CA ARG A 28 6.06 1.07 22.25
C ARG A 28 7.04 0.36 21.33
N GLN A 29 7.99 -0.34 21.94
CA GLN A 29 8.96 -1.15 21.19
C GLN A 29 8.24 -2.15 20.29
N GLY A 30 8.63 -2.22 19.01
CA GLY A 30 8.01 -3.10 18.01
C GLY A 30 6.80 -2.50 17.29
N GLU A 31 6.26 -1.36 17.73
CA GLU A 31 5.25 -0.63 16.95
C GLU A 31 5.88 0.06 15.75
N SER A 32 5.13 0.13 14.63
CA SER A 32 5.49 1.05 13.57
C SER A 32 5.12 2.49 13.97
N LEU A 33 5.80 3.47 13.37
CA LEU A 33 5.47 4.88 13.58
C LEU A 33 3.99 5.17 13.29
N ALA A 34 3.42 4.58 12.22
CA ALA A 34 2.00 4.73 11.89
C ALA A 34 1.08 4.18 12.98
N THR A 35 1.41 3.02 13.55
CA THR A 35 0.62 2.42 14.65
C THR A 35 0.72 3.25 15.92
N ALA A 36 1.93 3.70 16.29
CA ALA A 36 2.12 4.53 17.47
C ALA A 36 1.36 5.86 17.37
N LEU A 37 1.37 6.51 16.20
CA LEU A 37 0.60 7.73 15.95
C LEU A 37 -0.91 7.47 16.08
N LEU A 38 -1.41 6.39 15.47
CA LEU A 38 -2.81 5.99 15.60
C LEU A 38 -3.20 5.71 17.04
N ALA A 39 -2.35 5.00 17.81
CA ALA A 39 -2.57 4.70 19.23
C ALA A 39 -2.73 5.96 20.09
N ASN A 40 -2.10 7.06 19.68
CA ASN A 40 -2.24 8.38 20.31
C ASN A 40 -3.37 9.23 19.69
N GLY A 41 -4.27 8.62 18.92
CA GLY A 41 -5.42 9.29 18.33
C GLY A 41 -5.08 10.18 17.11
N ILE A 42 -3.85 10.14 16.59
CA ILE A 42 -3.44 10.90 15.42
C ILE A 42 -3.89 10.14 14.16
N ARG A 43 -4.98 10.60 13.57
CA ARG A 43 -5.65 9.93 12.46
C ARG A 43 -5.16 10.39 11.08
N THR A 44 -4.74 11.65 10.95
CA THR A 44 -4.23 12.21 9.71
C THR A 44 -2.71 12.21 9.74
N LEU A 45 -2.10 11.43 8.85
CA LEU A 45 -0.66 11.23 8.77
C LEU A 45 -0.02 11.94 7.58
N ALA A 46 -0.82 12.24 6.56
CA ALA A 46 -0.37 12.93 5.36
C ALA A 46 -1.54 13.67 4.70
N TRP A 47 -1.22 14.49 3.70
CA TRP A 47 -2.20 15.13 2.83
C TRP A 47 -2.02 14.64 1.39
N SER A 48 -3.13 14.47 0.67
CA SER A 48 -3.08 14.11 -0.74
C SER A 48 -2.49 15.24 -1.59
N ARG A 49 -1.96 14.89 -2.77
CA ARG A 49 -1.14 15.83 -3.56
C ARG A 49 -1.94 16.92 -4.27
N LYS A 50 -3.11 16.61 -4.83
CA LYS A 50 -3.91 17.57 -5.61
C LYS A 50 -4.89 18.34 -4.73
N SER A 51 -5.64 17.64 -3.90
CA SER A 51 -6.79 18.21 -3.18
C SER A 51 -6.55 18.38 -1.69
N HIS A 52 -5.35 18.15 -1.19
CA HIS A 52 -5.01 18.25 0.23
C HIS A 52 -6.07 17.63 1.14
N ARG A 53 -6.49 16.40 0.79
CA ARG A 53 -7.39 15.59 1.62
C ARG A 53 -6.58 14.88 2.70
N PRO A 54 -7.16 14.70 3.89
CA PRO A 54 -6.47 13.96 4.95
C PRO A 54 -6.33 12.50 4.54
N LEU A 55 -5.13 11.96 4.71
CA LEU A 55 -4.78 10.56 4.51
C LEU A 55 -4.40 9.95 5.85
N GLY A 56 -4.95 8.78 6.16
CA GLY A 56 -4.69 8.03 7.38
C GLY A 56 -3.98 6.71 7.12
N TYR A 57 -3.75 5.96 8.18
CA TYR A 57 -3.24 4.60 8.09
C TYR A 57 -4.36 3.65 7.65
N SER A 58 -4.33 3.22 6.40
CA SER A 58 -5.38 2.39 5.80
C SER A 58 -4.92 0.97 5.47
N GLY A 59 -3.62 0.72 5.40
CA GLY A 59 -3.08 -0.61 5.13
C GLY A 59 -1.66 -0.60 4.61
N SER A 60 -1.00 -1.73 4.69
CA SER A 60 0.42 -1.87 4.37
C SER A 60 0.77 -1.78 2.88
N TYR A 61 -0.20 -1.79 1.99
CA TYR A 61 -0.01 -1.62 0.55
C TYR A 61 -0.52 -0.27 0.03
N VAL A 62 -1.11 0.55 0.89
CA VAL A 62 -1.60 1.87 0.54
C VAL A 62 -0.62 2.93 1.02
N THR A 63 -0.19 3.77 0.13
CA THR A 63 0.80 4.79 0.43
C THR A 63 0.13 6.14 0.68
N GLY A 64 -0.49 6.32 1.82
CA GLY A 64 -0.85 7.64 2.31
C GLY A 64 -0.02 8.07 3.51
N VAL A 65 0.87 7.18 3.95
CA VAL A 65 1.64 7.31 5.21
C VAL A 65 3.11 7.65 4.98
N LEU A 66 3.39 8.48 3.99
CA LEU A 66 4.73 9.00 3.73
C LEU A 66 4.98 10.25 4.56
N ALA A 67 6.08 10.28 5.29
CA ALA A 67 6.52 11.41 6.09
C ALA A 67 8.02 11.61 5.98
N ARG A 68 8.52 12.68 6.55
CA ARG A 68 9.95 12.89 6.77
C ARG A 68 10.32 12.29 8.12
N VAL A 69 11.33 11.42 8.17
CA VAL A 69 11.85 10.81 9.39
C VAL A 69 13.33 11.12 9.49
N ASP A 70 13.76 11.79 10.55
CA ASP A 70 15.15 12.20 10.80
C ASP A 70 15.79 12.91 9.60
N GLY A 71 15.01 13.80 8.96
CA GLY A 71 15.41 14.54 7.77
C GLY A 71 15.30 13.78 6.44
N VAL A 72 15.00 12.47 6.43
CA VAL A 72 14.83 11.66 5.22
C VAL A 72 13.38 11.76 4.75
N PRO A 73 13.10 12.26 3.53
CA PRO A 73 11.75 12.37 3.00
C PRO A 73 11.20 11.04 2.48
N ASN A 74 9.88 10.99 2.31
CA ASN A 74 9.14 9.89 1.69
C ASN A 74 9.32 8.52 2.39
N VAL A 75 9.54 8.56 3.70
CA VAL A 75 9.66 7.35 4.52
C VAL A 75 8.26 6.80 4.81
N ARG A 76 8.08 5.50 4.65
CA ARG A 76 6.83 4.80 4.95
C ARG A 76 6.71 4.56 6.46
N LEU A 77 5.78 5.26 7.09
CA LEU A 77 5.58 5.18 8.54
C LEU A 77 5.05 3.81 9.02
N ASP A 78 4.43 3.04 8.13
CA ASP A 78 3.92 1.69 8.43
C ASP A 78 5.02 0.62 8.48
N LEU A 79 6.20 0.90 7.94
CA LEU A 79 7.32 -0.04 7.88
C LEU A 79 8.43 0.28 8.88
N VAL A 80 8.56 1.55 9.29
CA VAL A 80 9.63 1.99 10.19
C VAL A 80 9.19 1.82 11.63
N PRO A 81 9.97 1.08 12.47
CA PRO A 81 9.68 0.94 13.89
C PRO A 81 9.92 2.24 14.64
N VAL A 82 9.24 2.41 15.76
CA VAL A 82 9.48 3.51 16.69
C VAL A 82 10.90 3.41 17.24
N ALA A 83 11.63 4.53 17.16
CA ALA A 83 12.95 4.69 17.78
C ALA A 83 12.94 5.88 18.75
N VAL A 84 13.76 5.79 19.80
CA VAL A 84 13.89 6.86 20.79
C VAL A 84 14.41 8.13 20.12
N GLY A 85 13.72 9.25 20.35
CA GLY A 85 14.12 10.56 19.84
C GLY A 85 13.88 10.77 18.35
N ALA A 86 13.34 9.80 17.61
CA ALA A 86 13.07 9.94 16.17
C ALA A 86 12.19 11.17 15.89
N ARG A 87 12.57 11.96 14.90
CA ARG A 87 11.84 13.16 14.48
C ARG A 87 11.03 12.86 13.23
N VAL A 88 9.72 12.86 13.38
CA VAL A 88 8.77 12.54 12.31
C VAL A 88 7.97 13.79 11.96
N GLU A 89 8.00 14.19 10.71
CA GLU A 89 7.35 15.39 10.21
C GLU A 89 6.42 15.08 9.05
N MET A 90 5.22 15.64 9.10
CA MET A 90 4.26 15.55 8.01
C MET A 90 4.78 16.28 6.79
N GLN A 91 4.63 15.67 5.62
CA GLN A 91 4.95 16.28 4.34
C GLN A 91 3.70 16.87 3.68
N ASN A 92 3.91 17.69 2.62
CA ASN A 92 2.85 18.29 1.81
C ASN A 92 1.87 19.16 2.63
N CYS A 93 2.39 19.97 3.53
CA CYS A 93 1.60 20.97 4.25
C CYS A 93 2.38 22.28 4.36
N TRP A 94 1.67 23.40 4.32
CA TRP A 94 2.28 24.72 4.44
C TRP A 94 1.27 25.71 5.03
N PRO A 95 1.66 26.61 5.94
CA PRO A 95 2.99 26.71 6.57
C PRO A 95 3.23 25.65 7.65
N VAL A 96 2.18 25.13 8.29
CA VAL A 96 2.30 24.14 9.38
C VAL A 96 1.22 23.05 9.26
N PRO A 97 1.45 21.84 9.79
CA PRO A 97 0.51 20.71 9.67
C PRO A 97 -0.91 20.98 10.17
N GLY A 98 -1.06 21.83 11.19
CA GLY A 98 -2.36 22.18 11.77
C GLY A 98 -3.13 23.24 10.99
N PHE A 99 -2.43 24.03 10.15
CA PHE A 99 -2.98 25.12 9.37
C PHE A 99 -2.38 25.08 7.94
N ASP A 100 -2.95 24.24 7.12
CA ASP A 100 -2.47 23.99 5.76
C ASP A 100 -3.21 24.88 4.75
N LEU A 101 -2.53 25.92 4.26
CA LEU A 101 -3.04 26.81 3.23
C LEU A 101 -3.06 26.17 1.83
N LEU A 102 -2.30 25.10 1.61
CA LEU A 102 -2.33 24.39 0.32
C LEU A 102 -3.72 23.78 0.02
N ARG A 103 -4.58 23.67 1.01
CA ARG A 103 -6.01 23.32 0.81
C ARG A 103 -6.77 24.27 -0.10
N LEU A 104 -6.29 25.48 -0.28
CA LEU A 104 -6.86 26.43 -1.22
C LEU A 104 -6.66 25.99 -2.67
N SER A 105 -5.72 25.07 -2.96
CA SER A 105 -5.58 24.44 -4.27
C SER A 105 -6.86 23.76 -4.79
N ARG A 106 -7.77 23.41 -3.89
CA ARG A 106 -9.11 22.86 -4.25
C ARG A 106 -9.97 23.85 -5.05
N LEU A 107 -9.68 25.15 -4.94
CA LEU A 107 -10.39 26.20 -5.66
C LEU A 107 -9.83 26.39 -7.07
N ILE A 108 -8.65 25.84 -7.35
CA ILE A 108 -8.02 25.93 -8.67
C ILE A 108 -8.65 24.85 -9.57
N PRO A 109 -9.10 25.23 -10.79
CA PRO A 109 -9.66 24.26 -11.73
C PRO A 109 -8.67 23.10 -11.98
N ALA A 110 -9.16 21.88 -12.00
CA ALA A 110 -8.33 20.69 -12.18
C ALA A 110 -7.52 20.75 -13.49
N SER A 111 -8.08 21.33 -14.54
CA SER A 111 -7.41 21.56 -15.84
C SER A 111 -6.15 22.44 -15.74
N TRP A 112 -6.02 23.25 -14.70
CA TRP A 112 -4.83 24.10 -14.49
C TRP A 112 -3.70 23.32 -13.76
N ILE A 113 -4.05 22.30 -13.01
CA ILE A 113 -3.12 21.49 -12.21
C ILE A 113 -2.76 20.19 -12.94
N GLN A 114 -3.66 19.69 -13.80
CA GLN A 114 -3.54 18.39 -14.46
C GLN A 114 -2.82 18.44 -15.82
N GLY A 115 -2.44 19.62 -16.32
CA GLY A 115 -1.59 19.73 -17.49
C GLY A 115 -0.34 18.88 -17.25
N GLY A 116 -0.15 17.81 -18.05
CA GLY A 116 1.07 17.02 -18.00
C GLY A 116 2.29 17.95 -18.12
N PHE A 117 3.46 17.46 -17.80
CA PHE A 117 4.73 18.20 -17.76
C PHE A 117 4.99 19.12 -18.97
N GLU A 118 4.26 18.96 -20.05
CA GLU A 118 4.54 19.59 -21.34
C GLU A 118 3.55 20.67 -21.77
N HIS A 119 2.41 20.86 -21.10
CA HIS A 119 1.30 21.63 -21.68
C HIS A 119 0.52 22.50 -20.69
N THR A 120 1.20 23.36 -19.95
CA THR A 120 0.51 24.55 -19.50
C THR A 120 0.58 25.61 -20.60
N ASN A 121 -0.46 25.74 -21.41
CA ASN A 121 -0.62 26.83 -22.37
C ASN A 121 -0.54 28.22 -21.74
N LEU A 122 -0.47 28.31 -20.40
CA LEU A 122 -0.41 29.53 -19.62
C LEU A 122 1.00 30.12 -19.52
N VAL A 123 2.05 29.31 -19.58
CA VAL A 123 3.43 29.78 -19.44
C VAL A 123 4.31 29.06 -20.48
N PRO A 124 4.89 29.77 -21.45
CA PRO A 124 5.73 29.15 -22.47
C PRO A 124 6.96 28.48 -21.86
N SER A 125 7.24 27.23 -22.27
CA SER A 125 8.45 26.50 -21.91
C SER A 125 9.71 27.27 -22.33
N GLY A 126 10.78 27.16 -21.54
CA GLY A 126 12.05 27.85 -21.81
C GLY A 126 12.19 29.29 -21.30
N THR A 127 11.18 29.85 -20.65
CA THR A 127 11.23 31.15 -20.03
C THR A 127 11.61 31.11 -18.54
N ALA A 128 12.20 32.15 -17.98
CA ALA A 128 12.44 32.28 -16.53
C ALA A 128 11.13 32.21 -15.72
N LEU A 129 10.01 32.60 -16.34
CA LEU A 129 8.68 32.49 -15.74
C LEU A 129 8.23 31.02 -15.63
N PHE A 130 8.59 30.21 -16.60
CA PHE A 130 8.31 28.76 -16.58
C PHE A 130 9.03 28.07 -15.42
N GLN A 131 10.30 28.37 -15.19
CA GLN A 131 11.05 27.81 -14.06
C GLN A 131 10.44 28.17 -12.70
N ARG A 132 9.95 29.41 -12.55
CA ARG A 132 9.23 29.81 -11.32
C ARG A 132 7.89 29.11 -11.19
N TRP A 133 7.17 28.94 -12.28
CA TRP A 133 5.91 28.22 -12.32
C TRP A 133 6.10 26.72 -12.00
N GLU A 134 7.12 26.10 -12.57
CA GLU A 134 7.51 24.72 -12.27
C GLU A 134 7.85 24.53 -10.79
N ALA A 135 8.60 25.46 -10.19
CA ALA A 135 8.90 25.44 -8.77
C ALA A 135 7.64 25.57 -7.89
N ILE A 136 6.67 26.40 -8.29
CA ILE A 136 5.37 26.50 -7.61
C ILE A 136 4.59 25.20 -7.74
N LEU A 137 4.53 24.61 -8.93
CA LEU A 137 3.85 23.34 -9.16
C LEU A 137 4.51 22.19 -8.39
N ALA A 138 5.84 22.14 -8.35
CA ALA A 138 6.59 21.15 -7.58
C ALA A 138 6.30 21.28 -6.08
N PHE A 139 6.21 22.51 -5.58
CA PHE A 139 5.84 22.78 -4.19
C PHE A 139 4.39 22.36 -3.90
N LEU A 140 3.43 22.72 -4.78
CA LEU A 140 2.02 22.33 -4.65
C LEU A 140 1.82 20.83 -4.78
N ALA A 141 2.58 20.17 -5.66
CA ALA A 141 2.56 18.71 -5.83
C ALA A 141 3.19 17.94 -4.65
N GLY A 142 3.79 18.67 -3.69
CA GLY A 142 4.40 18.09 -2.51
C GLY A 142 5.66 17.30 -2.83
N VAL A 143 6.45 17.74 -3.79
CA VAL A 143 7.78 17.18 -4.05
C VAL A 143 8.63 17.47 -2.83
N ALA A 144 8.94 16.41 -2.07
CA ALA A 144 9.74 16.54 -0.85
C ALA A 144 11.16 16.99 -1.22
N LYS A 145 11.64 18.04 -0.54
CA LYS A 145 13.05 18.45 -0.68
C LYS A 145 13.95 17.28 -0.29
N PRO A 146 15.04 17.04 -1.03
CA PRO A 146 16.04 16.06 -0.64
C PRO A 146 16.54 16.30 0.78
N ALA A 147 17.07 15.29 1.43
CA ALA A 147 17.73 15.47 2.70
C ALA A 147 18.97 16.37 2.51
N GLU A 148 19.04 17.45 3.26
CA GLU A 148 20.25 18.25 3.35
C GLU A 148 21.26 17.49 4.26
N ARG A 149 21.92 16.49 3.73
CA ARG A 149 23.02 15.82 4.41
C ARG A 149 24.34 16.28 3.79
N SER A 150 25.13 16.95 4.59
CA SER A 150 26.56 17.16 4.33
C SER A 150 27.29 15.88 4.77
N GLY A 151 27.75 15.09 3.82
CA GLY A 151 28.55 13.89 4.08
C GLY A 151 28.21 12.72 3.16
N GLU A 152 29.15 11.79 3.02
CA GLU A 152 28.93 10.55 2.31
C GLU A 152 27.87 9.72 3.04
N VAL A 153 26.78 9.38 2.36
CA VAL A 153 25.81 8.41 2.86
C VAL A 153 26.38 7.03 2.55
N PRO A 154 26.61 6.17 3.56
CA PRO A 154 27.08 4.82 3.30
C PRO A 154 26.10 4.10 2.37
N VAL A 155 26.60 3.56 1.28
CA VAL A 155 25.82 2.72 0.36
C VAL A 155 25.84 1.30 0.96
N PRO A 156 24.70 0.77 1.41
CA PRO A 156 24.65 -0.56 1.97
C PRO A 156 24.89 -1.58 0.86
N MET A 157 25.85 -2.49 1.07
CA MET A 157 26.15 -3.53 0.09
C MET A 157 24.96 -4.45 -0.12
N ALA A 158 24.58 -4.63 -1.38
CA ALA A 158 23.61 -5.64 -1.75
C ALA A 158 24.22 -7.05 -1.64
N ARG A 159 23.36 -8.04 -1.46
CA ARG A 159 23.73 -9.45 -1.41
C ARG A 159 23.08 -10.21 -2.55
N HIS A 160 23.79 -11.16 -3.09
CA HIS A 160 23.26 -12.15 -4.02
C HIS A 160 22.92 -13.42 -3.25
N LEU A 161 21.73 -13.96 -3.47
CA LEU A 161 21.28 -15.25 -2.95
C LEU A 161 20.81 -16.12 -4.09
N SER A 162 21.31 -17.35 -4.14
CA SER A 162 20.87 -18.36 -5.11
C SER A 162 20.43 -19.64 -4.38
N ALA A 163 19.47 -20.33 -4.95
CA ALA A 163 18.96 -21.60 -4.47
C ALA A 163 18.30 -22.38 -5.62
N ASP A 164 18.07 -23.69 -5.44
CA ASP A 164 17.29 -24.44 -6.41
C ASP A 164 15.81 -23.96 -6.46
N VAL A 165 15.28 -23.55 -5.28
CA VAL A 165 13.90 -23.07 -5.16
C VAL A 165 13.85 -21.77 -4.34
N LEU A 166 13.23 -20.75 -4.91
CA LEU A 166 12.90 -19.50 -4.23
C LEU A 166 11.39 -19.43 -3.96
N VAL A 167 11.02 -19.33 -2.68
CA VAL A 167 9.62 -19.18 -2.28
C VAL A 167 9.34 -17.74 -1.85
N ILE A 168 8.40 -17.08 -2.48
CA ILE A 168 8.00 -15.71 -2.17
C ILE A 168 6.67 -15.70 -1.41
N GLY A 169 6.75 -15.50 -0.11
CA GLY A 169 5.59 -15.43 0.79
C GLY A 169 5.62 -16.47 1.90
N GLY A 170 5.69 -16.00 3.15
CA GLY A 170 5.78 -16.84 4.36
C GLY A 170 4.41 -17.18 4.98
N GLY A 171 3.37 -17.37 4.14
CA GLY A 171 2.07 -17.89 4.55
C GLY A 171 2.04 -19.42 4.60
N PRO A 172 0.89 -20.04 4.97
CA PRO A 172 0.79 -21.51 5.05
C PRO A 172 1.19 -22.22 3.76
N ALA A 173 0.72 -21.76 2.61
CA ALA A 173 1.04 -22.36 1.31
C ALA A 173 2.53 -22.22 0.95
N GLY A 174 3.16 -21.08 1.28
CA GLY A 174 4.59 -20.90 1.05
C GLY A 174 5.44 -21.77 1.96
N CYS A 175 5.08 -21.91 3.24
CA CYS A 175 5.78 -22.81 4.15
C CYS A 175 5.64 -24.27 3.72
N ALA A 176 4.45 -24.72 3.29
CA ALA A 176 4.23 -26.06 2.78
C ALA A 176 5.10 -26.32 1.53
N ALA A 177 5.07 -25.42 0.54
CA ALA A 177 5.86 -25.54 -0.68
C ALA A 177 7.38 -25.55 -0.41
N ALA A 178 7.84 -24.78 0.57
CA ALA A 178 9.24 -24.78 0.98
C ALA A 178 9.64 -26.12 1.63
N ASN A 179 8.79 -26.67 2.51
CA ASN A 179 9.01 -27.94 3.15
C ASN A 179 9.04 -29.09 2.12
N ASP A 180 8.11 -29.09 1.15
CA ASP A 180 8.05 -30.09 0.08
C ASP A 180 9.32 -30.05 -0.78
N ALA A 181 9.81 -28.89 -1.11
CA ALA A 181 11.04 -28.72 -1.89
C ALA A 181 12.28 -29.23 -1.13
N VAL A 182 12.38 -28.92 0.16
CA VAL A 182 13.46 -29.45 1.03
C VAL A 182 13.37 -30.97 1.19
N ALA A 183 12.17 -31.51 1.34
CA ALA A 183 11.96 -32.97 1.40
C ALA A 183 12.41 -33.69 0.11
N ALA A 184 12.31 -32.99 -1.03
CA ALA A 184 12.84 -33.44 -2.33
C ALA A 184 14.36 -33.25 -2.48
N GLY A 185 15.08 -32.84 -1.42
CA GLY A 185 16.52 -32.65 -1.42
C GLY A 185 17.04 -31.36 -2.05
N ARG A 186 16.16 -30.40 -2.32
CA ARG A 186 16.50 -29.12 -2.96
C ARG A 186 16.91 -28.07 -1.92
N SER A 187 17.83 -27.18 -2.26
CA SER A 187 18.11 -25.97 -1.49
C SER A 187 16.97 -24.96 -1.65
N VAL A 188 16.55 -24.34 -0.53
CA VAL A 188 15.35 -23.47 -0.53
C VAL A 188 15.65 -22.17 0.20
N VAL A 189 15.34 -21.06 -0.45
CA VAL A 189 15.24 -19.73 0.17
C VAL A 189 13.77 -19.31 0.23
N LEU A 190 13.27 -18.98 1.42
CA LEU A 190 11.92 -18.42 1.61
C LEU A 190 12.02 -16.95 2.01
N VAL A 191 11.45 -16.06 1.18
CA VAL A 191 11.43 -14.61 1.41
C VAL A 191 10.05 -14.18 1.87
N THR A 192 9.98 -13.44 2.99
CA THR A 192 8.71 -12.93 3.51
C THR A 192 8.80 -11.46 3.91
N ARG A 193 7.78 -10.68 3.56
CA ARG A 193 7.67 -9.27 3.91
C ARG A 193 7.51 -9.05 5.43
N GLY A 194 6.87 -9.96 6.13
CA GLY A 194 6.75 -9.88 7.59
C GLY A 194 8.04 -10.23 8.30
N HIS A 195 8.25 -9.68 9.50
CA HIS A 195 9.40 -10.11 10.33
C HIS A 195 9.20 -11.51 10.92
N SER A 196 8.04 -12.09 10.76
CA SER A 196 7.75 -13.47 11.13
C SER A 196 6.75 -14.10 10.17
N LEU A 197 6.72 -15.45 10.16
CA LEU A 197 5.85 -16.23 9.29
C LEU A 197 4.36 -16.04 9.65
N ALA A 198 3.53 -16.04 8.64
CA ALA A 198 2.07 -16.14 8.73
C ALA A 198 1.41 -15.13 9.71
N ARG A 199 1.92 -13.89 9.78
CA ARG A 199 1.44 -12.86 10.71
C ARG A 199 -0.07 -12.69 10.69
N TYR A 200 -0.66 -12.58 9.49
CA TYR A 200 -2.11 -12.42 9.33
C TYR A 200 -2.87 -13.66 9.82
N VAL A 201 -2.40 -14.85 9.47
CA VAL A 201 -3.04 -16.14 9.84
C VAL A 201 -3.07 -16.29 11.37
N ARG A 202 -1.96 -15.96 12.06
CA ARG A 202 -1.89 -15.95 13.51
C ARG A 202 -2.80 -14.87 14.14
N ALA A 203 -2.79 -13.67 13.57
CA ALA A 203 -3.66 -12.59 14.03
C ALA A 203 -5.14 -12.95 13.86
N ALA A 204 -5.49 -13.71 12.82
CA ALA A 204 -6.82 -14.26 12.61
C ALA A 204 -7.18 -15.43 13.54
N GLY A 205 -6.25 -15.90 14.39
CA GLY A 205 -6.51 -16.94 15.39
C GLY A 205 -6.12 -18.36 14.94
N HIS A 206 -5.47 -18.50 13.79
CA HIS A 206 -5.03 -19.82 13.31
C HIS A 206 -3.59 -20.14 13.75
N ALA A 207 -3.24 -21.40 13.72
CA ALA A 207 -1.92 -21.88 14.09
C ALA A 207 -0.83 -21.36 13.12
N ARG A 208 0.37 -21.17 13.67
CA ARG A 208 1.55 -20.85 12.86
C ARG A 208 1.94 -22.08 12.03
N PRO A 209 2.19 -21.95 10.73
CA PRO A 209 2.73 -23.06 9.94
C PRO A 209 4.14 -23.42 10.40
N THR A 210 4.47 -24.68 10.32
CA THR A 210 5.83 -25.19 10.55
C THR A 210 6.69 -24.89 9.32
N LEU A 211 7.98 -24.64 9.55
CA LEU A 211 8.98 -24.49 8.51
C LEU A 211 10.17 -25.37 8.87
N ASP A 212 10.64 -26.16 7.92
CA ASP A 212 11.83 -27.00 8.08
C ASP A 212 13.07 -26.13 8.33
N GLU A 213 13.92 -26.56 9.25
CA GLU A 213 15.13 -25.80 9.66
C GLU A 213 16.14 -25.66 8.53
N ARG A 214 16.11 -26.52 7.52
CA ARG A 214 16.97 -26.45 6.34
C ARG A 214 16.57 -25.34 5.36
N VAL A 215 15.36 -24.77 5.50
CA VAL A 215 14.93 -23.62 4.68
C VAL A 215 15.63 -22.37 5.16
N GLN A 216 16.33 -21.68 4.27
CA GLN A 216 16.89 -20.36 4.56
C GLN A 216 15.78 -19.31 4.57
N LEU A 217 15.37 -18.87 5.76
CA LEU A 217 14.34 -17.84 5.94
C LEU A 217 14.93 -16.43 5.85
N VAL A 218 14.40 -15.62 4.93
CA VAL A 218 14.71 -14.19 4.77
C VAL A 218 13.44 -13.39 5.10
N SER A 219 13.39 -12.85 6.31
CA SER A 219 12.22 -12.11 6.82
C SER A 219 12.43 -10.59 6.82
N GLY A 220 11.34 -9.82 6.82
CA GLY A 220 11.38 -8.35 6.78
C GLY A 220 11.82 -7.78 5.43
N VAL A 221 11.73 -8.58 4.37
CA VAL A 221 12.20 -8.26 3.02
C VAL A 221 11.04 -8.34 2.03
N GLU A 222 10.88 -7.33 1.20
CA GLU A 222 9.87 -7.31 0.15
C GLU A 222 10.50 -7.44 -1.23
N VAL A 223 10.07 -8.44 -1.98
CA VAL A 223 10.41 -8.58 -3.41
C VAL A 223 9.65 -7.47 -4.17
N PHE A 224 10.38 -6.57 -4.81
CA PHE A 224 9.81 -5.40 -5.46
C PHE A 224 9.80 -5.47 -6.98
N GLY A 225 10.47 -6.44 -7.57
CA GLY A 225 10.49 -6.57 -9.02
C GLY A 225 10.94 -7.94 -9.49
N ALA A 226 10.39 -8.36 -10.62
CA ALA A 226 10.84 -9.50 -11.40
C ALA A 226 11.39 -8.98 -12.73
N TYR A 227 12.59 -9.44 -13.09
CA TYR A 227 13.36 -9.04 -14.26
C TYR A 227 13.78 -10.29 -15.02
N ARG A 228 14.17 -10.13 -16.29
CA ARG A 228 14.59 -11.25 -17.15
C ARG A 228 13.60 -12.41 -17.13
N GLU A 229 12.31 -12.09 -17.35
CA GLU A 229 11.23 -13.08 -17.39
C GLU A 229 11.09 -13.90 -16.10
N GLY A 230 11.51 -13.33 -14.97
CA GLY A 230 11.45 -13.96 -13.66
C GLY A 230 12.71 -14.73 -13.26
N GLU A 231 13.75 -14.72 -14.06
CA GLU A 231 15.05 -15.34 -13.70
C GLU A 231 15.74 -14.58 -12.57
N LEU A 232 15.58 -13.26 -12.53
CA LEU A 232 16.13 -12.39 -11.50
C LEU A 232 15.02 -11.67 -10.75
N LEU A 233 14.96 -11.87 -9.45
CA LEU A 233 14.09 -11.09 -8.58
C LEU A 233 14.92 -10.16 -7.71
N LEU A 234 14.47 -8.93 -7.57
CA LEU A 234 15.09 -7.95 -6.69
C LEU A 234 14.21 -7.70 -5.48
N ALA A 235 14.85 -7.68 -4.31
CA ALA A 235 14.19 -7.49 -3.03
C ALA A 235 14.92 -6.47 -2.16
N ALA A 236 14.22 -5.86 -1.23
CA ALA A 236 14.85 -4.97 -0.27
C ALA A 236 14.24 -5.12 1.12
N PRO A 237 15.09 -5.05 2.17
CA PRO A 237 14.65 -4.93 3.55
C PRO A 237 13.84 -3.66 3.77
N HIS A 238 12.97 -3.69 4.78
CA HIS A 238 12.24 -2.49 5.20
C HIS A 238 13.14 -1.43 5.80
N ASP A 239 14.23 -1.87 6.44
CA ASP A 239 15.25 -0.98 6.96
C ASP A 239 16.14 -0.47 5.82
N PRO A 240 16.13 0.84 5.50
CA PRO A 240 16.95 1.40 4.42
C PRO A 240 18.45 1.35 4.67
N ALA A 241 18.90 1.09 5.90
CA ALA A 241 20.31 0.91 6.24
C ALA A 241 20.86 -0.46 5.82
N GLN A 242 19.97 -1.41 5.51
CA GLN A 242 20.34 -2.72 5.02
C GLN A 242 20.35 -2.75 3.48
N GLY A 243 21.33 -3.47 2.92
CA GLY A 243 21.47 -3.63 1.48
C GLY A 243 20.33 -4.44 0.86
N ALA A 244 20.03 -4.13 -0.39
CA ALA A 244 19.07 -4.88 -1.19
C ALA A 244 19.57 -6.31 -1.52
N LEU A 245 18.73 -7.13 -2.11
CA LEU A 245 18.99 -8.52 -2.46
C LEU A 245 18.72 -8.75 -3.95
N ALA A 246 19.65 -9.40 -4.62
CA ALA A 246 19.45 -10.06 -5.90
C ALA A 246 19.19 -11.54 -5.63
N LEU A 247 18.08 -12.06 -6.14
CA LEU A 247 17.60 -13.41 -5.86
C LEU A 247 17.48 -14.18 -7.17
N GLU A 248 18.13 -15.31 -7.27
CA GLU A 248 18.10 -16.22 -8.42
C GLU A 248 17.75 -17.63 -7.99
N ALA A 249 16.96 -18.34 -8.80
CA ALA A 249 16.62 -19.72 -8.56
C ALA A 249 16.24 -20.44 -9.86
N ASP A 250 16.39 -21.78 -9.84
CA ASP A 250 15.90 -22.62 -10.95
C ASP A 250 14.39 -22.64 -11.01
N GLU A 251 13.74 -22.55 -9.86
CA GLU A 251 12.28 -22.49 -9.72
C GLU A 251 11.88 -21.38 -8.75
N VAL A 252 10.90 -20.57 -9.13
CA VAL A 252 10.30 -19.53 -8.28
C VAL A 252 8.86 -19.90 -7.95
N ILE A 253 8.56 -20.01 -6.66
CA ILE A 253 7.20 -20.31 -6.15
C ILE A 253 6.62 -19.04 -5.56
N LEU A 254 5.55 -18.51 -6.18
CA LEU A 254 4.81 -17.36 -5.67
C LEU A 254 3.69 -17.82 -4.75
N ALA A 255 3.85 -17.54 -3.46
CA ALA A 255 2.85 -17.72 -2.41
C ALA A 255 2.40 -16.37 -1.86
N SER A 256 2.26 -15.36 -2.72
CA SER A 256 1.95 -13.97 -2.37
C SER A 256 0.56 -13.79 -1.74
N GLY A 257 -0.32 -14.76 -1.98
CA GLY A 257 -1.67 -14.77 -1.42
C GLY A 257 -2.59 -13.72 -2.03
N ARG A 258 -3.58 -13.28 -1.26
CA ARG A 258 -4.60 -12.30 -1.67
C ARG A 258 -4.53 -11.06 -0.81
N ARG A 259 -5.08 -9.98 -1.27
CA ARG A 259 -5.24 -8.71 -0.55
C ARG A 259 -6.72 -8.32 -0.48
N ALA A 260 -7.14 -7.76 0.64
CA ALA A 260 -8.46 -7.15 0.75
C ALA A 260 -8.43 -5.80 0.02
N CYS A 261 -9.27 -5.64 -0.99
CA CYS A 261 -9.38 -4.38 -1.73
C CYS A 261 -10.56 -3.57 -1.19
N PRO A 262 -10.42 -2.24 -1.06
CA PRO A 262 -11.55 -1.42 -0.66
C PRO A 262 -12.59 -1.38 -1.77
N PRO A 263 -13.90 -1.48 -1.45
CA PRO A 263 -14.97 -1.32 -2.42
C PRO A 263 -14.98 0.10 -3.00
N VAL A 264 -15.49 0.26 -4.21
CA VAL A 264 -15.62 1.56 -4.89
C VAL A 264 -16.87 2.27 -4.35
N VAL A 265 -16.76 2.80 -3.15
CA VAL A 265 -17.84 3.44 -2.39
C VAL A 265 -17.36 4.80 -1.85
N PRO A 266 -18.21 5.86 -1.86
CA PRO A 266 -17.81 7.15 -1.34
C PRO A 266 -17.29 7.09 0.10
N GLY A 267 -16.16 7.74 0.37
CA GLY A 267 -15.56 7.84 1.69
C GLY A 267 -14.60 6.72 2.10
N MET A 268 -14.35 5.72 1.27
CA MET A 268 -13.45 4.59 1.58
C MET A 268 -11.98 4.97 1.79
N TRP A 269 -11.60 6.22 1.55
CA TRP A 269 -10.24 6.71 1.80
C TRP A 269 -10.16 7.73 2.94
N LEU A 270 -11.21 7.82 3.75
CA LEU A 270 -11.18 8.65 4.97
C LEU A 270 -10.25 8.03 6.02
N PRO A 271 -9.50 8.85 6.78
CA PRO A 271 -8.79 8.39 7.97
C PRO A 271 -9.73 7.66 8.93
N GLY A 272 -9.37 6.42 9.27
CA GLY A 272 -10.22 5.49 10.03
C GLY A 272 -10.78 4.34 9.19
N VAL A 273 -10.58 4.35 7.85
CA VAL A 273 -10.80 3.15 7.04
C VAL A 273 -9.50 2.35 6.97
N MET A 274 -9.58 1.03 7.19
CA MET A 274 -8.41 0.15 7.27
C MET A 274 -8.72 -1.23 6.70
N ASP A 275 -7.71 -1.87 6.08
CA ASP A 275 -7.84 -3.27 5.68
C ASP A 275 -7.76 -4.23 6.88
N VAL A 276 -8.39 -5.38 6.73
CA VAL A 276 -8.51 -6.40 7.79
C VAL A 276 -7.16 -6.95 8.25
N ARG A 277 -6.18 -7.11 7.34
CA ARG A 277 -4.86 -7.65 7.70
C ARG A 277 -4.14 -6.71 8.64
N THR A 278 -4.13 -5.43 8.30
CA THR A 278 -3.53 -4.39 9.13
C THR A 278 -4.26 -4.27 10.48
N ALA A 279 -5.59 -4.26 10.47
CA ALA A 279 -6.40 -4.18 11.69
C ALA A 279 -6.14 -5.34 12.66
N LEU A 280 -6.15 -6.57 12.16
CA LEU A 280 -5.92 -7.77 12.98
C LEU A 280 -4.48 -7.87 13.48
N ILE A 281 -3.48 -7.63 12.61
CA ILE A 281 -2.06 -7.65 13.01
C ILE A 281 -1.79 -6.58 14.07
N MET A 282 -2.29 -5.37 13.88
CA MET A 282 -2.13 -4.27 14.82
C MET A 282 -2.78 -4.59 16.18
N ALA A 283 -4.01 -5.11 16.19
CA ALA A 283 -4.69 -5.50 17.42
C ALA A 283 -4.00 -6.69 18.11
N HIS A 284 -3.56 -7.69 17.34
CA HIS A 284 -2.95 -8.90 17.87
C HIS A 284 -1.52 -8.71 18.35
N GLU A 285 -0.65 -8.09 17.55
CA GLU A 285 0.79 -7.98 17.85
C GLU A 285 1.14 -6.70 18.61
N GLN A 286 0.45 -5.60 18.33
CA GLN A 286 0.81 -4.28 18.85
C GLN A 286 -0.19 -3.77 19.92
N SER A 287 -1.26 -4.51 20.18
CA SER A 287 -2.32 -4.15 21.16
C SER A 287 -2.90 -2.75 20.91
N VAL A 288 -3.18 -2.42 19.65
CA VAL A 288 -3.78 -1.15 19.24
C VAL A 288 -5.03 -1.42 18.41
N ALA A 289 -6.15 -0.84 18.84
CA ALA A 289 -7.43 -0.93 18.13
C ALA A 289 -7.44 -0.02 16.87
N PRO A 290 -8.09 -0.41 15.78
CA PRO A 290 -8.28 0.45 14.60
C PRO A 290 -9.13 1.68 14.91
N GLY A 291 -9.98 1.61 15.92
CA GLY A 291 -10.84 2.68 16.40
C GLY A 291 -11.50 2.35 17.72
N ALA A 292 -12.13 3.34 18.34
CA ALA A 292 -12.91 3.15 19.57
C ALA A 292 -14.25 2.45 19.29
N ARG A 293 -14.82 2.62 18.11
CA ARG A 293 -16.07 2.02 17.64
C ARG A 293 -15.92 1.56 16.19
N VAL A 294 -15.72 0.27 16.01
CA VAL A 294 -15.37 -0.31 14.70
C VAL A 294 -16.59 -0.92 14.01
N VAL A 295 -16.77 -0.63 12.76
CA VAL A 295 -17.65 -1.36 11.86
C VAL A 295 -16.80 -2.26 10.96
N VAL A 296 -17.16 -3.54 10.84
CA VAL A 296 -16.54 -4.49 9.93
C VAL A 296 -17.44 -4.68 8.72
N VAL A 297 -16.87 -4.57 7.52
CA VAL A 297 -17.56 -4.90 6.26
C VAL A 297 -16.76 -5.96 5.51
N GLY A 298 -17.43 -6.97 4.97
CA GLY A 298 -16.74 -8.09 4.30
C GLY A 298 -17.62 -8.79 3.28
N ASN A 299 -17.03 -9.74 2.58
CA ASN A 299 -17.69 -10.54 1.56
C ASN A 299 -17.83 -12.00 2.01
N GLY A 300 -18.57 -12.21 3.11
CA GLY A 300 -18.83 -13.52 3.72
C GLY A 300 -18.06 -13.76 5.03
N ASP A 301 -16.93 -13.11 5.27
CA ASP A 301 -16.04 -13.30 6.42
C ASP A 301 -16.16 -12.22 7.52
N GLN A 302 -17.05 -11.24 7.35
CA GLN A 302 -17.16 -10.08 8.25
C GLN A 302 -17.49 -10.45 9.70
N GLU A 303 -18.32 -11.48 9.94
CA GLU A 303 -18.66 -11.90 11.32
C GLU A 303 -17.48 -12.62 12.00
N ALA A 304 -16.77 -13.48 11.27
CA ALA A 304 -15.57 -14.14 11.81
C ALA A 304 -14.49 -13.11 12.18
N VAL A 305 -14.27 -12.12 11.32
CA VAL A 305 -13.35 -11.00 11.58
C VAL A 305 -13.81 -10.17 12.77
N ALA A 306 -15.11 -9.86 12.86
CA ALA A 306 -15.67 -9.11 13.98
C ALA A 306 -15.52 -9.85 15.30
N SER A 307 -15.80 -11.16 15.32
CA SER A 307 -15.59 -12.03 16.49
C SER A 307 -14.12 -11.99 16.93
N ARG A 308 -13.20 -12.17 15.98
CA ARG A 308 -11.77 -12.14 16.27
C ARG A 308 -11.29 -10.79 16.81
N LEU A 309 -11.77 -9.69 16.27
CA LEU A 309 -11.46 -8.35 16.79
C LEU A 309 -12.01 -8.16 18.23
N ARG A 310 -13.23 -8.65 18.53
CA ARG A 310 -13.79 -8.61 19.90
C ARG A 310 -12.97 -9.43 20.89
N GLU A 311 -12.53 -10.64 20.50
CA GLU A 311 -11.61 -11.47 21.30
C GLU A 311 -10.30 -10.73 21.62
N LEU A 312 -9.84 -9.89 20.69
CA LEU A 312 -8.65 -9.05 20.86
C LEU A 312 -8.92 -7.79 21.72
N GLY A 313 -10.15 -7.56 22.16
CA GLY A 313 -10.55 -6.42 22.99
C GLY A 313 -11.04 -5.20 22.18
N VAL A 314 -11.27 -5.32 20.88
CA VAL A 314 -11.76 -4.22 20.04
C VAL A 314 -13.28 -4.12 20.12
N THR A 315 -13.81 -2.91 20.32
CA THR A 315 -15.25 -2.66 20.32
C THR A 315 -15.81 -2.64 18.91
N VAL A 316 -16.37 -3.77 18.45
CA VAL A 316 -17.03 -3.88 17.14
C VAL A 316 -18.53 -3.64 17.30
N VAL A 317 -19.03 -2.54 16.72
CA VAL A 317 -20.44 -2.09 16.85
C VAL A 317 -21.36 -2.68 15.77
N ALA A 318 -20.82 -3.11 14.64
CA ALA A 318 -21.56 -3.83 13.60
C ALA A 318 -20.61 -4.60 12.68
N ALA A 319 -21.12 -5.73 12.17
CA ALA A 319 -20.54 -6.45 11.04
C ALA A 319 -21.60 -6.58 9.95
N ARG A 320 -21.28 -6.24 8.71
CA ARG A 320 -22.23 -6.19 7.60
C ARG A 320 -21.59 -6.66 6.30
N PRO A 321 -22.39 -7.20 5.35
CA PRO A 321 -21.90 -7.41 3.99
C PRO A 321 -21.40 -6.12 3.36
N VAL A 322 -20.29 -6.20 2.64
CA VAL A 322 -19.71 -5.03 1.95
C VAL A 322 -20.64 -4.49 0.85
N ALA A 323 -21.48 -5.35 0.26
CA ALA A 323 -22.47 -4.97 -0.74
C ALA A 323 -23.55 -4.01 -0.19
N ASP A 324 -23.81 -4.05 1.12
CA ASP A 324 -24.79 -3.18 1.77
C ASP A 324 -24.22 -1.79 2.09
N LEU A 325 -22.90 -1.60 2.01
CA LEU A 325 -22.24 -0.34 2.33
C LEU A 325 -22.48 0.67 1.20
N ARG A 326 -23.23 1.73 1.51
CA ARG A 326 -23.53 2.81 0.55
C ARG A 326 -22.50 3.92 0.60
N ARG A 327 -21.98 4.22 1.79
CA ARG A 327 -21.04 5.33 2.00
C ARG A 327 -20.37 5.23 3.36
N VAL A 328 -19.10 5.62 3.42
CA VAL A 328 -18.44 5.98 4.69
C VAL A 328 -18.56 7.48 4.89
N VAL A 329 -19.10 7.89 6.03
CA VAL A 329 -19.44 9.28 6.34
C VAL A 329 -18.35 9.91 7.17
N GLY A 330 -17.98 11.15 6.81
CA GLY A 330 -17.00 11.94 7.52
C GLY A 330 -16.47 13.09 6.64
N ARG A 331 -15.78 14.05 7.27
CA ARG A 331 -15.14 15.15 6.57
C ARG A 331 -13.61 15.01 6.58
N SER A 332 -13.01 14.83 7.74
CA SER A 332 -11.57 14.64 7.93
C SER A 332 -11.22 13.26 8.50
N ARG A 333 -12.20 12.54 8.98
CA ARG A 333 -12.11 11.17 9.52
C ARG A 333 -13.47 10.51 9.46
N VAL A 334 -13.50 9.20 9.62
CA VAL A 334 -14.74 8.43 9.75
C VAL A 334 -15.55 8.89 10.97
N THR A 335 -16.86 9.06 10.77
CA THR A 335 -17.84 9.37 11.84
C THR A 335 -19.02 8.42 11.83
N ALA A 336 -19.31 7.77 10.69
CA ALA A 336 -20.33 6.74 10.54
C ALA A 336 -20.12 5.91 9.29
N ALA A 337 -20.71 4.73 9.23
CA ALA A 337 -20.92 3.93 8.03
C ALA A 337 -22.41 3.94 7.67
N LEU A 338 -22.74 4.25 6.41
CA LEU A 338 -24.10 4.32 5.91
C LEU A 338 -24.45 3.05 5.14
N PHE A 339 -25.43 2.33 5.65
CA PHE A 339 -26.12 1.21 5.03
C PHE A 339 -27.55 1.64 4.68
N ALA A 340 -28.57 0.80 4.90
CA ALA A 340 -29.96 1.24 4.92
C ALA A 340 -30.19 2.27 6.05
N ARG A 341 -29.46 2.11 7.16
CA ARG A 341 -29.40 3.07 8.29
C ARG A 341 -27.95 3.41 8.59
N SER A 342 -27.72 4.59 9.16
CA SER A 342 -26.40 5.04 9.59
C SER A 342 -25.98 4.36 10.90
N VAL A 343 -24.74 3.87 10.95
CA VAL A 343 -24.11 3.29 12.12
C VAL A 343 -22.96 4.21 12.53
N ALA A 344 -23.05 4.82 13.71
CA ALA A 344 -22.00 5.68 14.25
C ALA A 344 -20.75 4.86 14.57
N CYS A 345 -19.61 5.23 13.99
CA CYS A 345 -18.31 4.58 14.22
C CYS A 345 -17.19 5.57 13.93
N ASP A 346 -15.98 5.28 14.40
CA ASP A 346 -14.78 6.07 14.10
C ASP A 346 -13.74 5.28 13.30
N ALA A 347 -14.03 3.99 13.03
CA ALA A 347 -13.28 3.18 12.10
C ALA A 347 -14.17 2.21 11.31
N VAL A 348 -13.77 1.94 10.06
CA VAL A 348 -14.34 0.91 9.19
C VAL A 348 -13.21 -0.03 8.77
N VAL A 349 -13.35 -1.31 9.11
CA VAL A 349 -12.42 -2.37 8.69
C VAL A 349 -13.06 -3.13 7.53
N HIS A 350 -12.38 -3.15 6.36
CA HIS A 350 -12.86 -3.94 5.24
C HIS A 350 -12.12 -5.28 5.14
N ALA A 351 -12.90 -6.36 5.13
CA ALA A 351 -12.48 -7.75 5.02
C ALA A 351 -12.83 -8.29 3.62
N GLY A 352 -12.18 -7.80 2.61
CA GLY A 352 -12.49 -8.08 1.21
C GLY A 352 -13.31 -6.97 0.55
N PRO A 353 -13.63 -7.09 -0.74
CA PRO A 353 -13.31 -8.26 -1.61
C PRO A 353 -11.83 -8.64 -1.67
N TRP A 354 -11.58 -9.94 -1.84
CA TRP A 354 -10.24 -10.48 -1.89
C TRP A 354 -9.78 -10.66 -3.34
N LEU A 355 -8.64 -10.06 -3.67
CA LEU A 355 -8.01 -10.13 -4.99
C LEU A 355 -6.60 -10.70 -4.90
N ALA A 356 -6.19 -11.45 -5.90
CA ALA A 356 -4.84 -12.01 -5.98
C ALA A 356 -3.76 -10.91 -6.05
N ASP A 357 -2.65 -11.09 -5.36
CA ASP A 357 -1.46 -10.26 -5.55
C ASP A 357 -0.59 -10.85 -6.68
N ALA A 358 -1.00 -10.60 -7.91
CA ALA A 358 -0.37 -11.13 -9.12
C ALA A 358 0.67 -10.20 -9.74
N SER A 359 1.19 -9.23 -9.00
CA SER A 359 2.11 -8.21 -9.57
C SER A 359 3.42 -8.82 -10.09
N LEU A 360 4.01 -9.75 -9.35
CA LEU A 360 5.25 -10.42 -9.77
C LEU A 360 5.01 -11.38 -10.93
N THR A 361 3.86 -12.09 -10.93
CA THR A 361 3.45 -12.93 -12.06
C THR A 361 3.33 -12.11 -13.34
N PHE A 362 2.69 -10.94 -13.26
CA PHE A 362 2.57 -10.05 -14.40
C PHE A 362 3.93 -9.59 -14.92
N GLN A 363 4.84 -9.19 -14.04
CA GLN A 363 6.19 -8.74 -14.41
C GLN A 363 7.03 -9.85 -15.03
N SER A 364 6.88 -11.10 -14.56
CA SER A 364 7.64 -12.24 -15.05
C SER A 364 7.17 -12.78 -16.41
N ARG A 365 5.89 -12.57 -16.74
CA ARG A 365 5.32 -13.06 -18.02
C ARG A 365 5.57 -12.14 -19.19
N ALA A 366 6.20 -10.99 -19.00
CA ALA A 366 6.45 -9.98 -20.04
C ALA A 366 5.22 -9.66 -20.93
N GLU A 367 4.01 -9.82 -20.38
CA GLU A 367 2.75 -9.55 -21.08
C GLU A 367 2.65 -8.07 -21.39
N GLY A 368 2.97 -7.69 -22.62
CA GLY A 368 2.62 -6.38 -23.17
C GLY A 368 3.77 -5.49 -23.65
N LEU A 369 5.04 -5.80 -23.46
CA LEU A 369 6.11 -4.93 -23.94
C LEU A 369 7.01 -5.54 -25.03
N LEU A 370 7.14 -6.85 -25.12
CA LEU A 370 7.98 -7.52 -26.13
C LEU A 370 7.36 -8.88 -26.51
N GLN A 371 6.41 -8.87 -27.42
CA GLN A 371 5.95 -10.08 -28.14
C GLN A 371 7.05 -10.69 -29.03
N LEU A 372 8.32 -10.41 -28.77
CA LEU A 372 9.43 -10.70 -29.68
C LEU A 372 10.38 -11.79 -29.19
N ARG A 373 10.10 -12.46 -28.08
CA ARG A 373 10.93 -13.61 -27.66
C ARG A 373 10.09 -14.86 -27.52
N GLU A 374 10.62 -15.94 -28.08
CA GLU A 374 10.09 -17.30 -27.98
C GLU A 374 9.66 -17.61 -26.54
N GLN A 375 8.52 -18.30 -26.40
CA GLN A 375 7.94 -18.75 -25.15
C GLN A 375 8.94 -19.64 -24.39
N ARG A 376 9.84 -19.03 -23.64
CA ARG A 376 10.52 -19.76 -22.57
C ARG A 376 9.50 -20.07 -21.49
N GLN A 377 9.40 -21.32 -21.09
CA GLN A 377 8.58 -21.72 -19.94
C GLN A 377 9.01 -20.89 -18.75
N SER A 378 8.10 -20.09 -18.21
CA SER A 378 8.33 -19.34 -16.97
C SER A 378 8.68 -20.34 -15.87
N ARG A 379 9.83 -20.17 -15.23
CA ARG A 379 10.25 -20.92 -14.04
C ARG A 379 9.39 -20.60 -12.81
N LEU A 380 8.41 -19.71 -12.98
CA LEU A 380 7.57 -19.18 -11.94
C LEU A 380 6.22 -19.88 -11.91
N ARG A 381 5.87 -20.48 -10.76
CA ARG A 381 4.54 -21.02 -10.48
C ARG A 381 3.90 -20.40 -9.26
N GLU A 382 2.59 -20.37 -9.23
CA GLU A 382 1.80 -19.85 -8.12
C GLU A 382 1.29 -21.00 -7.24
N VAL A 383 1.17 -20.75 -5.93
CA VAL A 383 0.59 -21.69 -4.96
C VAL A 383 -0.29 -20.98 -3.94
N GLY A 384 -1.31 -21.69 -3.45
CA GLY A 384 -2.21 -21.20 -2.42
C GLY A 384 -3.24 -20.19 -2.92
N SER A 385 -3.68 -19.30 -2.04
CA SER A 385 -4.82 -18.44 -2.31
C SER A 385 -4.61 -17.38 -3.43
N VAL A 386 -3.39 -17.19 -3.92
CA VAL A 386 -3.15 -16.36 -5.12
C VAL A 386 -3.80 -16.98 -6.37
N MET A 387 -3.99 -18.31 -6.40
CA MET A 387 -4.63 -19.03 -7.50
C MET A 387 -6.17 -18.98 -7.45
N GLU A 388 -6.75 -18.54 -6.33
CA GLU A 388 -8.20 -18.43 -6.23
C GLU A 388 -8.75 -17.29 -7.09
N ALA A 389 -9.97 -17.47 -7.61
CA ALA A 389 -10.63 -16.46 -8.42
C ALA A 389 -10.80 -15.14 -7.65
N ASP A 390 -10.55 -14.04 -8.35
CA ASP A 390 -10.79 -12.70 -7.83
C ASP A 390 -12.28 -12.51 -7.50
N GLN A 391 -12.56 -11.94 -6.32
CA GLN A 391 -13.91 -11.58 -5.95
C GLN A 391 -14.33 -10.29 -6.66
N LEU A 392 -15.63 -10.18 -6.96
CA LEU A 392 -16.17 -8.95 -7.54
C LEU A 392 -16.03 -7.77 -6.58
N LEU A 393 -15.52 -6.67 -7.10
CA LEU A 393 -15.40 -5.42 -6.36
C LEU A 393 -16.73 -4.65 -6.45
N PRO A 394 -17.43 -4.41 -5.34
CA PRO A 394 -18.67 -3.63 -5.37
C PRO A 394 -18.37 -2.19 -5.81
N VAL A 395 -19.15 -1.70 -6.76
CA VAL A 395 -19.11 -0.33 -7.26
C VAL A 395 -20.43 0.33 -6.92
N ALA A 396 -20.37 1.43 -6.19
CA ALA A 396 -21.58 2.22 -5.89
C ALA A 396 -22.25 2.72 -7.17
N ALA A 397 -23.57 2.82 -7.15
CA ALA A 397 -24.30 3.50 -8.21
C ALA A 397 -23.81 4.95 -8.35
N CYS A 398 -24.01 5.55 -9.54
CA CYS A 398 -23.70 6.96 -9.75
C CYS A 398 -24.35 7.81 -8.67
N SER A 399 -23.58 8.62 -7.99
CA SER A 399 -24.05 9.45 -6.91
C SER A 399 -23.51 10.87 -7.03
N ARG A 400 -24.17 11.82 -6.32
CA ARG A 400 -23.63 13.19 -6.19
C ARG A 400 -22.33 13.25 -5.38
N HIS A 401 -22.00 12.19 -4.67
CA HIS A 401 -20.79 12.09 -3.87
C HIS A 401 -19.68 11.44 -4.67
N LYS A 402 -18.60 12.15 -4.90
CA LYS A 402 -17.41 11.63 -5.57
C LYS A 402 -16.82 10.44 -4.82
N THR A 403 -16.55 9.37 -5.54
CA THR A 403 -15.82 8.20 -5.04
C THR A 403 -14.37 8.30 -5.49
N LEU A 404 -13.44 8.29 -4.54
CA LEU A 404 -12.03 8.22 -4.87
C LEU A 404 -11.64 6.82 -5.31
N LEU A 405 -11.03 6.73 -6.47
CA LEU A 405 -10.38 5.52 -6.99
C LEU A 405 -8.91 5.49 -6.57
N CYS A 406 -8.19 6.59 -6.80
CA CYS A 406 -6.78 6.72 -6.50
C CYS A 406 -6.54 7.76 -5.40
N PRO A 407 -6.21 7.36 -4.17
CA PRO A 407 -5.96 8.30 -3.07
C PRO A 407 -4.65 9.08 -3.23
N CYS A 408 -3.66 8.53 -3.97
CA CYS A 408 -2.36 9.17 -4.17
C CYS A 408 -2.45 10.39 -5.09
N PHE A 409 -3.28 10.32 -6.14
CA PHE A 409 -3.46 11.37 -7.15
C PHE A 409 -4.86 11.97 -7.14
N ASP A 410 -5.67 11.68 -6.12
CA ASP A 410 -7.02 12.22 -5.96
C ASP A 410 -7.95 12.00 -7.17
N VAL A 411 -7.75 10.88 -7.89
CA VAL A 411 -8.60 10.55 -9.05
C VAL A 411 -9.93 10.00 -8.57
N SER A 412 -11.01 10.59 -9.06
CA SER A 412 -12.39 10.21 -8.73
C SER A 412 -13.08 9.44 -9.85
N ASP A 413 -14.19 8.80 -9.50
CA ASP A 413 -15.14 8.18 -10.43
C ASP A 413 -15.61 9.19 -11.50
N HIS A 414 -15.95 10.42 -11.13
CA HIS A 414 -16.42 11.45 -12.07
C HIS A 414 -15.40 11.80 -13.15
N GLU A 415 -14.08 11.82 -12.80
CA GLU A 415 -13.03 12.06 -13.80
C GLU A 415 -12.94 10.90 -14.81
N VAL A 416 -13.10 9.67 -14.34
CA VAL A 416 -13.12 8.48 -15.22
C VAL A 416 -14.41 8.44 -16.03
N GLU A 417 -15.57 8.70 -15.44
CA GLU A 417 -16.87 8.74 -16.12
C GLU A 417 -16.89 9.79 -17.24
N ALA A 418 -16.22 10.94 -17.04
CA ALA A 418 -16.07 11.96 -18.09
C ALA A 418 -15.26 11.46 -19.29
N LEU A 419 -14.27 10.58 -19.09
CA LEU A 419 -13.53 9.95 -20.17
C LEU A 419 -14.33 8.84 -20.85
N LEU A 420 -15.08 8.06 -20.08
CA LEU A 420 -16.00 7.05 -20.63
C LEU A 420 -17.08 7.68 -21.52
N ALA A 421 -17.60 8.86 -21.15
CA ALA A 421 -18.55 9.61 -21.97
C ALA A 421 -17.95 10.08 -23.32
N GLN A 422 -16.61 10.16 -23.43
CA GLN A 422 -15.89 10.42 -24.67
C GLN A 422 -15.54 9.14 -25.44
N GLY A 423 -16.00 7.97 -24.98
CA GLY A 423 -15.70 6.67 -25.58
C GLY A 423 -14.35 6.07 -25.20
N ILE A 424 -13.62 6.67 -24.25
CA ILE A 424 -12.30 6.20 -23.82
C ILE A 424 -12.50 5.12 -22.74
N THR A 425 -12.31 3.85 -23.10
CA THR A 425 -12.44 2.69 -22.22
C THR A 425 -11.11 1.97 -21.94
N ASP A 426 -10.06 2.30 -22.70
CA ASP A 426 -8.72 1.72 -22.51
C ASP A 426 -8.10 2.20 -21.19
N LEU A 427 -7.75 1.26 -20.32
CA LEU A 427 -7.24 1.56 -18.97
C LEU A 427 -5.86 2.21 -18.98
N GLU A 428 -5.01 1.92 -19.97
CA GLU A 428 -3.70 2.58 -20.13
C GLU A 428 -3.88 4.05 -20.52
N VAL A 429 -4.83 4.34 -21.41
CA VAL A 429 -5.18 5.71 -21.79
C VAL A 429 -5.75 6.47 -20.60
N ILE A 430 -6.73 5.88 -19.88
CA ILE A 430 -7.32 6.49 -18.67
C ILE A 430 -6.24 6.76 -17.63
N LYS A 431 -5.34 5.80 -17.38
CA LYS A 431 -4.18 5.95 -16.47
C LYS A 431 -3.32 7.16 -16.84
N ARG A 432 -2.98 7.32 -18.14
CA ARG A 432 -2.12 8.44 -18.61
C ARG A 432 -2.82 9.77 -18.48
N LEU A 433 -4.11 9.85 -18.79
CA LEU A 433 -4.89 11.10 -18.73
C LEU A 433 -5.19 11.54 -17.29
N THR A 434 -5.34 10.59 -16.35
CA THR A 434 -5.73 10.89 -14.95
C THR A 434 -4.58 10.76 -13.95
N SER A 435 -3.48 10.11 -14.33
CA SER A 435 -2.42 9.64 -13.42
C SER A 435 -2.89 8.59 -12.41
N CYS A 436 -4.03 7.95 -12.63
CA CYS A 436 -4.53 6.87 -11.77
C CYS A 436 -3.52 5.71 -11.70
N GLY A 437 -3.12 5.32 -10.50
CA GLY A 437 -2.17 4.21 -10.32
C GLY A 437 -0.69 4.55 -10.50
N MET A 438 -0.34 5.80 -10.81
CA MET A 438 1.05 6.24 -10.99
C MET A 438 1.72 6.69 -9.68
N GLY A 439 1.02 6.62 -8.56
CA GLY A 439 1.55 6.99 -7.24
C GLY A 439 2.51 5.95 -6.67
N PRO A 440 3.08 6.24 -5.46
CA PRO A 440 4.07 5.36 -4.81
C PRO A 440 3.57 3.95 -4.53
N CYS A 441 2.24 3.70 -4.46
CA CYS A 441 1.65 2.36 -4.34
C CYS A 441 1.64 1.58 -5.65
N GLN A 442 2.04 2.19 -6.77
CA GLN A 442 2.10 1.56 -8.09
C GLN A 442 0.79 0.87 -8.49
N GLY A 443 -0.34 1.54 -8.23
CA GLY A 443 -1.65 1.10 -8.67
C GLY A 443 -2.28 -0.06 -7.89
N GLN A 444 -1.62 -0.57 -6.86
CA GLN A 444 -2.08 -1.78 -6.16
C GLN A 444 -3.55 -1.73 -5.69
N PRO A 445 -4.06 -0.65 -5.06
CA PRO A 445 -5.47 -0.60 -4.69
C PRO A 445 -6.37 -0.06 -5.79
N CYS A 446 -5.87 0.78 -6.69
CA CYS A 446 -6.71 1.57 -7.57
C CYS A 446 -6.91 0.98 -8.97
N TRP A 447 -6.02 0.13 -9.48
CA TRP A 447 -6.22 -0.45 -10.81
C TRP A 447 -7.39 -1.43 -10.86
N ASP A 448 -7.59 -2.22 -9.80
CA ASP A 448 -8.76 -3.10 -9.73
C ASP A 448 -10.05 -2.29 -9.52
N ALA A 449 -9.99 -1.20 -8.74
CA ALA A 449 -11.11 -0.27 -8.60
C ALA A 449 -11.45 0.42 -9.94
N LEU A 450 -10.45 0.82 -10.71
CA LEU A 450 -10.61 1.39 -12.05
C LEU A 450 -11.26 0.39 -13.01
N ARG A 451 -10.75 -0.86 -13.05
CA ARG A 451 -11.33 -1.94 -13.87
C ARG A 451 -12.79 -2.19 -13.51
N ALA A 452 -13.09 -2.30 -12.21
CA ALA A 452 -14.44 -2.53 -11.74
C ALA A 452 -15.39 -1.38 -12.12
N LEU A 453 -14.95 -0.12 -12.00
CA LEU A 453 -15.73 1.04 -12.39
C LEU A 453 -15.98 1.06 -13.90
N VAL A 454 -14.94 0.89 -14.72
CA VAL A 454 -15.07 0.89 -16.19
C VAL A 454 -15.99 -0.24 -16.62
N SER A 455 -15.83 -1.45 -16.10
CA SER A 455 -16.74 -2.58 -16.37
C SER A 455 -18.19 -2.26 -16.03
N ALA A 456 -18.42 -1.72 -14.82
CA ALA A 456 -19.77 -1.40 -14.34
C ALA A 456 -20.46 -0.29 -15.15
N ARG A 457 -19.70 0.65 -15.72
CA ARG A 457 -20.24 1.81 -16.46
C ARG A 457 -20.33 1.59 -17.98
N SER A 458 -19.39 0.83 -18.55
CA SER A 458 -19.34 0.58 -20.01
C SER A 458 -20.01 -0.72 -20.42
N GLY A 459 -20.29 -1.63 -19.47
CA GLY A 459 -20.80 -2.98 -19.77
C GLY A 459 -19.73 -3.94 -20.29
N ILE A 460 -18.48 -3.53 -20.44
CA ILE A 460 -17.37 -4.41 -20.85
C ILE A 460 -17.08 -5.40 -19.72
N ALA A 461 -17.05 -6.69 -20.03
CA ALA A 461 -16.70 -7.71 -19.05
C ALA A 461 -15.30 -7.49 -18.48
N LEU A 462 -15.08 -7.76 -17.18
CA LEU A 462 -13.78 -7.61 -16.52
C LEU A 462 -12.66 -8.37 -17.24
N ALA A 463 -12.95 -9.52 -17.83
CA ALA A 463 -11.98 -10.30 -18.62
C ALA A 463 -11.50 -9.57 -19.88
N GLY A 464 -12.34 -8.70 -20.45
CA GLY A 464 -12.00 -7.87 -21.60
C GLY A 464 -11.21 -6.59 -21.27
N LEU A 465 -11.01 -6.29 -19.99
CA LEU A 465 -10.29 -5.12 -19.52
C LEU A 465 -8.91 -5.56 -18.98
N ALA A 466 -7.85 -5.40 -19.78
CA ALA A 466 -6.50 -5.68 -19.33
C ALA A 466 -6.11 -4.74 -18.18
N ARG A 467 -5.36 -5.27 -17.19
CA ARG A 467 -4.76 -4.42 -16.16
C ARG A 467 -3.70 -3.51 -16.80
N PRO A 468 -3.57 -2.26 -16.34
CA PRO A 468 -2.46 -1.42 -16.75
C PRO A 468 -1.11 -2.06 -16.44
N THR A 469 -0.10 -1.74 -17.25
CA THR A 469 1.25 -2.31 -17.12
C THR A 469 1.85 -2.07 -15.73
N LEU A 470 2.19 -3.16 -15.05
CA LEU A 470 2.87 -3.20 -13.74
C LEU A 470 4.38 -3.20 -13.96
N ARG A 471 5.00 -2.04 -13.86
CA ARG A 471 6.45 -1.92 -14.01
C ARG A 471 7.16 -2.06 -12.65
N PRO A 472 8.32 -2.76 -12.59
CA PRO A 472 9.16 -2.67 -11.41
C PRO A 472 9.80 -1.26 -11.30
N PRO A 473 10.11 -0.80 -10.09
CA PRO A 473 9.83 -1.44 -8.80
C PRO A 473 8.38 -1.24 -8.36
N ARG A 474 7.76 -2.27 -7.76
CA ARG A 474 6.39 -2.18 -7.20
C ARG A 474 6.30 -1.39 -5.89
N ARG A 475 7.43 -0.98 -5.33
CA ARG A 475 7.55 -0.11 -4.16
C ARG A 475 8.72 0.86 -4.33
N ALA A 476 8.69 1.97 -3.60
CA ALA A 476 9.82 2.88 -3.54
C ALA A 476 11.02 2.24 -2.81
N LEU A 477 12.23 2.49 -3.32
CA LEU A 477 13.52 2.13 -2.73
C LEU A 477 14.24 3.39 -2.30
N SER A 478 15.12 3.28 -1.31
CA SER A 478 16.09 4.34 -1.07
C SER A 478 17.13 4.35 -2.22
N VAL A 479 17.63 5.54 -2.54
CA VAL A 479 18.69 5.69 -3.55
C VAL A 479 19.92 4.87 -3.18
N ALA A 480 20.25 4.81 -1.87
CA ALA A 480 21.37 4.03 -1.36
C ALA A 480 21.18 2.51 -1.60
N GLN A 481 19.97 1.98 -1.33
CA GLN A 481 19.67 0.57 -1.65
C GLN A 481 19.76 0.27 -3.14
N ALA A 482 19.28 1.19 -3.99
CA ALA A 482 19.36 1.03 -5.44
C ALA A 482 20.81 1.07 -5.94
N ALA A 483 21.63 2.01 -5.44
CA ALA A 483 23.04 2.11 -5.78
C ALA A 483 23.83 0.86 -5.37
N GLY A 484 23.51 0.27 -4.22
CA GLY A 484 24.14 -0.96 -3.74
C GLY A 484 23.87 -2.20 -4.60
N LEU A 485 22.82 -2.16 -5.46
CA LEU A 485 22.50 -3.27 -6.37
C LEU A 485 23.41 -3.30 -7.62
N ALA A 486 23.90 -2.16 -8.08
CA ALA A 486 24.66 -2.08 -9.33
C ALA A 486 25.84 -3.10 -9.40
N PRO A 487 26.72 -3.22 -8.41
CA PRO A 487 27.83 -4.17 -8.45
C PRO A 487 27.41 -5.64 -8.48
N VAL A 488 26.16 -5.94 -8.07
CA VAL A 488 25.65 -7.31 -7.99
C VAL A 488 24.88 -7.70 -9.24
N VAL A 489 24.28 -6.73 -9.91
CA VAL A 489 23.43 -6.95 -11.10
C VAL A 489 24.23 -6.83 -12.41
N GLU A 490 25.23 -5.95 -12.47
CA GLU A 490 26.07 -5.76 -13.67
C GLU A 490 26.78 -7.04 -14.15
N PRO A 491 27.36 -7.90 -13.28
CA PRO A 491 27.99 -9.14 -13.72
C PRO A 491 27.01 -10.15 -14.33
N LEU A 492 25.72 -9.93 -14.16
CA LEU A 492 24.62 -10.80 -14.62
C LEU A 492 24.10 -10.36 -16.01
N GLN A 493 24.72 -9.36 -16.65
CA GLN A 493 24.43 -8.94 -18.02
C GLN A 493 25.26 -9.74 -19.01
#